data_fd9528425e39291a0ac1a95cfee3e535
#
_entry.id   fd9528425e39291a0ac1a95cfee3e535
#
_cell.length_a   1.000
_cell.length_b   1.000
_cell.length_c   1.000
_cell.angle_alpha   90.00
_cell.angle_beta   90.00
_cell.angle_gamma   90.00
#
_symmetry.space_group_name_H-M   'P 1'
#
loop_
_entity.id
_entity.type
_entity.pdbx_description
1 polymer ?
#
loop_
_entity_poly.entity_id
_entity_poly.type
_entity_poly.pdbx_seq_one_letter_code
_entity_poly.pdbx_strand_id
1 'polypeptide(L)'
;TIIPPTDNKFAALNTAVWSGGSFVYIPPGVHVEIPLQAYFRINAENAGQFERTLIIADEGSSVHYIEGCTAPTYASNSLHSAVVELRALPGSKIRYTTIQNWSKNVFNLVTKRAVVHEDAAVEWVDGNLGSRLTMKFPAIYLIGPRARGEILSVALAGRGQHQDAGAKVVHAAPDTTSTIVSRSISKDGGRTSYRGLAKIHKGATNARSSVRCDALMLDEHSRSDTYPTMEVEEDTAIMSHEATVSAIGDEELFYLATRGLDEIEATT
;
A
#
# COMPACT_ATOMS: atom_id res chain seq x y z
N THR A 1 -15.76 13.46 3.27
CA THR A 1 -14.56 13.18 2.46
C THR A 1 -13.36 13.13 3.38
N ILE A 2 -12.63 12.03 3.37
CA ILE A 2 -11.40 11.84 4.18
C ILE A 2 -10.21 12.45 3.44
N ILE A 3 -10.22 12.39 2.10
CA ILE A 3 -9.19 12.95 1.23
C ILE A 3 -9.75 14.17 0.52
N PRO A 4 -9.40 15.40 0.96
CA PRO A 4 -9.83 16.62 0.29
C PRO A 4 -9.03 16.85 -1.00
N PRO A 5 -9.52 17.68 -1.94
CA PRO A 5 -8.79 18.02 -3.16
C PRO A 5 -7.47 18.76 -2.91
N THR A 6 -7.32 19.34 -1.73
CA THR A 6 -6.09 20.04 -1.31
C THR A 6 -5.00 19.14 -0.78
N ASP A 7 -5.26 17.80 -0.67
CA ASP A 7 -4.29 16.85 -0.13
C ASP A 7 -3.01 16.76 -1.00
N ASN A 8 -3.21 16.60 -2.29
CA ASN A 8 -2.14 16.60 -3.29
C ASN A 8 -2.73 16.82 -4.70
N LYS A 9 -1.87 17.06 -5.68
CA LYS A 9 -2.29 17.35 -7.06
C LYS A 9 -3.09 16.20 -7.73
N PHE A 10 -2.86 14.94 -7.35
CA PHE A 10 -3.58 13.79 -7.91
C PHE A 10 -4.95 13.62 -7.25
N ALA A 11 -5.06 13.92 -5.96
CA ALA A 11 -6.36 14.01 -5.28
C ALA A 11 -7.22 15.15 -5.86
N ALA A 12 -6.59 16.30 -6.18
CA ALA A 12 -7.27 17.40 -6.87
C ALA A 12 -7.77 16.97 -8.25
N LEU A 13 -6.91 16.34 -9.05
CA LEU A 13 -7.25 15.84 -10.37
C LEU A 13 -8.39 14.81 -10.31
N ASN A 14 -8.25 13.79 -9.43
CA ASN A 14 -9.31 12.80 -9.23
C ASN A 14 -10.63 13.48 -8.84
N THR A 15 -10.61 14.43 -7.89
CA THR A 15 -11.82 15.13 -7.45
C THR A 15 -12.51 15.91 -8.59
N ALA A 16 -11.74 16.43 -9.55
CA ALA A 16 -12.27 17.19 -10.68
C ALA A 16 -12.90 16.30 -11.76
N VAL A 17 -12.41 15.06 -11.95
CA VAL A 17 -12.76 14.25 -13.15
C VAL A 17 -13.15 12.80 -12.84
N TRP A 18 -13.26 12.40 -11.59
CA TRP A 18 -13.66 11.02 -11.27
C TRP A 18 -15.03 10.68 -11.85
N SER A 19 -15.18 9.49 -12.39
CA SER A 19 -16.39 9.05 -13.10
C SER A 19 -16.82 7.64 -12.75
N GLY A 20 -16.28 7.06 -11.69
CA GLY A 20 -16.63 5.71 -11.25
C GLY A 20 -15.97 5.39 -9.92
N GLY A 21 -16.18 4.16 -9.45
CA GLY A 21 -15.64 3.67 -8.19
C GLY A 21 -16.62 2.78 -7.45
N SER A 22 -16.29 2.49 -6.21
CA SER A 22 -17.14 1.65 -5.35
C SER A 22 -17.62 2.44 -4.13
N PHE A 23 -18.88 2.29 -3.80
CA PHE A 23 -19.41 2.71 -2.52
C PHE A 23 -19.91 1.47 -1.76
N VAL A 24 -19.32 1.22 -0.59
CA VAL A 24 -19.68 0.07 0.25
C VAL A 24 -19.99 0.57 1.66
N TYR A 25 -21.16 0.22 2.14
CA TYR A 25 -21.57 0.46 3.52
C TYR A 25 -21.95 -0.87 4.16
N ILE A 26 -21.31 -1.21 5.27
CA ILE A 26 -21.59 -2.41 6.05
C ILE A 26 -22.33 -1.97 7.31
N PRO A 27 -23.61 -2.36 7.50
CA PRO A 27 -24.38 -1.98 8.68
C PRO A 27 -23.80 -2.48 10.00
N PRO A 28 -24.20 -1.88 11.15
CA PRO A 28 -23.72 -2.31 12.46
C PRO A 28 -23.87 -3.81 12.70
N GLY A 29 -22.83 -4.43 13.25
CA GLY A 29 -22.82 -5.85 13.62
C GLY A 29 -22.85 -6.85 12.45
N VAL A 30 -22.83 -6.38 11.21
CA VAL A 30 -22.84 -7.26 10.02
C VAL A 30 -21.42 -7.72 9.69
N HIS A 31 -21.24 -9.04 9.59
CA HIS A 31 -19.98 -9.66 9.18
C HIS A 31 -20.11 -10.22 7.76
N VAL A 32 -19.39 -9.65 6.80
CA VAL A 32 -19.40 -10.13 5.41
C VAL A 32 -18.43 -11.29 5.28
N GLU A 33 -18.95 -12.51 5.15
CA GLU A 33 -18.14 -13.75 5.11
C GLU A 33 -17.38 -13.90 3.79
N ILE A 34 -18.05 -13.59 2.67
CA ILE A 34 -17.44 -13.71 1.33
C ILE A 34 -16.82 -12.36 0.95
N PRO A 35 -15.53 -12.32 0.55
CA PRO A 35 -14.92 -11.07 0.11
C PRO A 35 -15.67 -10.40 -1.03
N LEU A 36 -15.92 -9.11 -0.90
CA LEU A 36 -16.42 -8.29 -1.99
C LEU A 36 -15.31 -8.05 -3.00
N GLN A 37 -15.61 -8.13 -4.29
CA GLN A 37 -14.60 -7.96 -5.34
C GLN A 37 -15.01 -6.87 -6.32
N ALA A 38 -14.03 -6.04 -6.69
CA ALA A 38 -14.14 -5.11 -7.82
C ALA A 38 -12.94 -5.31 -8.76
N TYR A 39 -13.20 -5.14 -10.04
CA TYR A 39 -12.18 -5.26 -11.06
C TYR A 39 -12.23 -4.05 -11.99
N PHE A 40 -11.13 -3.28 -12.00
CA PHE A 40 -11.00 -2.08 -12.82
C PHE A 40 -10.06 -2.33 -13.99
N ARG A 41 -10.48 -1.92 -15.18
CA ARG A 41 -9.71 -2.12 -16.40
C ARG A 41 -9.78 -0.89 -17.29
N ILE A 42 -8.63 -0.40 -17.73
CA ILE A 42 -8.55 0.61 -18.80
C ILE A 42 -8.83 -0.09 -20.14
N ASN A 43 -9.92 0.29 -20.82
CA ASN A 43 -10.38 -0.38 -22.04
C ASN A 43 -10.19 0.45 -23.30
N ALA A 44 -9.62 1.66 -23.22
CA ALA A 44 -9.44 2.55 -24.36
C ALA A 44 -8.03 3.12 -24.39
N GLU A 45 -7.47 3.24 -25.59
CA GLU A 45 -6.21 3.95 -25.82
C GLU A 45 -6.40 5.46 -25.60
N ASN A 46 -5.36 6.17 -25.17
CA ASN A 46 -5.39 7.60 -24.81
C ASN A 46 -6.42 7.95 -23.72
N ALA A 47 -6.82 6.98 -22.91
CA ALA A 47 -7.73 7.18 -21.80
C ALA A 47 -7.00 7.12 -20.45
N GLY A 48 -7.52 7.90 -19.48
CA GLY A 48 -7.19 7.76 -18.07
C GLY A 48 -8.31 7.06 -17.32
N GLN A 49 -7.98 6.51 -16.16
CA GLN A 49 -8.96 5.97 -15.24
C GLN A 49 -8.88 6.71 -13.91
N PHE A 50 -10.03 7.22 -13.48
CA PHE A 50 -10.16 8.08 -12.30
C PHE A 50 -11.33 7.56 -11.46
N GLU A 51 -11.04 6.61 -10.57
CA GLU A 51 -12.06 6.08 -9.67
C GLU A 51 -11.92 6.63 -8.25
N ARG A 52 -13.07 6.64 -7.55
CA ARG A 52 -13.13 6.99 -6.14
C ARG A 52 -13.90 5.93 -5.37
N THR A 53 -13.22 5.25 -4.46
CA THR A 53 -13.79 4.18 -3.63
C THR A 53 -13.97 4.68 -2.20
N LEU A 54 -15.16 4.49 -1.63
CA LEU A 54 -15.47 4.74 -0.23
C LEU A 54 -16.03 3.48 0.41
N ILE A 55 -15.38 3.01 1.47
CA ILE A 55 -15.86 1.88 2.27
C ILE A 55 -16.07 2.35 3.70
N ILE A 56 -17.27 2.12 4.22
CA ILE A 56 -17.64 2.40 5.61
C ILE A 56 -18.05 1.09 6.24
N ALA A 57 -17.31 0.66 7.26
CA ALA A 57 -17.70 -0.42 8.15
C ALA A 57 -18.23 0.20 9.44
N ASP A 58 -19.53 0.01 9.69
CA ASP A 58 -20.21 0.55 10.86
C ASP A 58 -19.90 -0.27 12.12
N GLU A 59 -20.36 0.15 13.28
CA GLU A 59 -20.00 -0.38 14.60
C GLU A 59 -20.04 -1.91 14.65
N GLY A 60 -18.94 -2.53 15.07
CA GLY A 60 -18.80 -3.97 15.22
C GLY A 60 -18.91 -4.79 13.93
N SER A 61 -18.95 -4.16 12.76
CA SER A 61 -19.05 -4.85 11.47
C SER A 61 -17.70 -5.30 10.92
N SER A 62 -17.71 -6.17 9.91
CA SER A 62 -16.45 -6.57 9.24
C SER A 62 -16.63 -6.84 7.75
N VAL A 63 -15.60 -6.48 6.96
CA VAL A 63 -15.56 -6.71 5.52
C VAL A 63 -14.14 -6.93 5.02
N HIS A 64 -14.00 -7.85 4.06
CA HIS A 64 -12.84 -7.95 3.21
C HIS A 64 -13.21 -7.51 1.79
N TYR A 65 -12.52 -6.48 1.29
CA TYR A 65 -12.69 -5.98 -0.06
C TYR A 65 -11.43 -6.24 -0.87
N ILE A 66 -11.60 -6.82 -2.07
CA ILE A 66 -10.51 -7.16 -2.98
C ILE A 66 -10.67 -6.34 -4.26
N GLU A 67 -9.62 -5.64 -4.64
CA GLU A 67 -9.55 -4.85 -5.87
C GLU A 67 -8.47 -5.39 -6.80
N GLY A 68 -8.88 -5.70 -8.02
CA GLY A 68 -7.97 -6.05 -9.12
C GLY A 68 -7.94 -4.93 -10.15
N CYS A 69 -6.74 -4.54 -10.58
CA CYS A 69 -6.55 -3.49 -11.58
C CYS A 69 -5.62 -3.94 -12.68
N THR A 70 -6.05 -3.80 -13.94
CA THR A 70 -5.20 -4.11 -15.10
C THR A 70 -5.44 -3.15 -16.26
N ALA A 71 -4.49 -3.12 -17.20
CA ALA A 71 -4.65 -2.49 -18.50
C ALA A 71 -3.96 -3.33 -19.59
N PRO A 72 -4.52 -3.40 -20.80
CA PRO A 72 -3.78 -3.87 -21.98
C PRO A 72 -2.61 -2.93 -22.28
N THR A 73 -1.63 -3.43 -23.03
CA THR A 73 -0.55 -2.57 -23.51
C THR A 73 -1.02 -1.82 -24.75
N TYR A 74 -1.13 -0.50 -24.63
CA TYR A 74 -1.39 0.41 -25.74
C TYR A 74 -0.10 1.08 -26.22
N ALA A 75 -0.14 1.70 -27.39
CA ALA A 75 1.01 2.44 -27.94
C ALA A 75 1.30 3.72 -27.16
N SER A 76 0.28 4.34 -26.57
CA SER A 76 0.40 5.56 -25.75
C SER A 76 0.45 5.25 -24.25
N ASN A 77 0.95 6.23 -23.48
CA ASN A 77 0.90 6.17 -22.02
C ASN A 77 -0.53 6.39 -21.51
N SER A 78 -0.88 5.72 -20.44
CA SER A 78 -2.17 5.89 -19.74
C SER A 78 -1.96 6.33 -18.29
N LEU A 79 -2.91 7.08 -17.75
CA LEU A 79 -2.91 7.53 -16.37
C LEU A 79 -4.01 6.83 -15.58
N HIS A 80 -3.62 6.21 -14.49
CA HIS A 80 -4.52 5.76 -13.44
C HIS A 80 -4.33 6.65 -12.21
N SER A 81 -5.38 7.32 -11.76
CA SER A 81 -5.35 8.16 -10.57
C SER A 81 -6.59 7.88 -9.72
N ALA A 82 -6.45 7.04 -8.72
CA ALA A 82 -7.52 6.65 -7.83
C ALA A 82 -7.44 7.34 -6.47
N VAL A 83 -8.61 7.48 -5.84
CA VAL A 83 -8.75 7.86 -4.43
C VAL A 83 -9.50 6.76 -3.70
N VAL A 84 -8.93 6.25 -2.61
CA VAL A 84 -9.56 5.22 -1.77
C VAL A 84 -9.66 5.72 -0.33
N GLU A 85 -10.87 5.72 0.19
CA GLU A 85 -11.22 6.19 1.53
C GLU A 85 -11.87 5.07 2.34
N LEU A 86 -11.28 4.73 3.49
CA LEU A 86 -11.83 3.74 4.41
C LEU A 86 -12.22 4.41 5.73
N ARG A 87 -13.37 4.07 6.26
CA ARG A 87 -13.83 4.49 7.57
C ARG A 87 -14.22 3.26 8.40
N ALA A 88 -13.40 2.92 9.38
CA ALA A 88 -13.69 1.87 10.33
C ALA A 88 -14.23 2.49 11.62
N LEU A 89 -15.55 2.37 11.84
CA LEU A 89 -16.26 2.84 13.03
C LEU A 89 -15.97 1.93 14.24
N PRO A 90 -16.36 2.29 15.48
CA PRO A 90 -15.93 1.54 16.67
C PRO A 90 -16.14 0.03 16.57
N GLY A 91 -15.11 -0.74 16.93
CA GLY A 91 -15.12 -2.20 16.92
C GLY A 91 -15.15 -2.86 15.54
N SER A 92 -15.18 -2.09 14.45
CA SER A 92 -15.26 -2.65 13.09
C SER A 92 -13.90 -3.10 12.53
N LYS A 93 -13.94 -3.92 11.47
CA LYS A 93 -12.74 -4.42 10.79
C LYS A 93 -12.87 -4.29 9.28
N ILE A 94 -11.88 -3.67 8.63
CA ILE A 94 -11.77 -3.60 7.18
C ILE A 94 -10.45 -4.20 6.76
N ARG A 95 -10.48 -5.24 5.92
CA ARG A 95 -9.33 -5.69 5.14
C ARG A 95 -9.51 -5.25 3.70
N TYR A 96 -8.54 -4.51 3.17
CA TYR A 96 -8.54 -4.05 1.80
C TYR A 96 -7.32 -4.61 1.07
N THR A 97 -7.56 -5.48 0.11
CA THR A 97 -6.50 -6.10 -0.70
C THR A 97 -6.53 -5.53 -2.10
N THR A 98 -5.40 -5.06 -2.61
CA THR A 98 -5.27 -4.70 -4.03
C THR A 98 -4.17 -5.50 -4.71
N ILE A 99 -4.48 -5.95 -5.93
CA ILE A 99 -3.48 -6.52 -6.84
C ILE A 99 -3.49 -5.67 -8.10
N GLN A 100 -2.42 -4.89 -8.28
CA GLN A 100 -2.29 -3.97 -9.40
C GLN A 100 -1.23 -4.49 -10.36
N ASN A 101 -1.70 -5.04 -11.49
CA ASN A 101 -0.85 -5.56 -12.56
C ASN A 101 -1.11 -4.77 -13.85
N TRP A 102 -0.70 -3.52 -13.84
CA TRP A 102 -0.80 -2.61 -14.96
C TRP A 102 0.25 -2.91 -16.04
N SER A 103 -0.07 -2.62 -17.28
CA SER A 103 0.94 -2.62 -18.37
C SER A 103 2.04 -1.57 -18.14
N LYS A 104 3.22 -1.79 -18.74
CA LYS A 104 4.42 -0.97 -18.50
C LYS A 104 4.35 0.47 -19.07
N ASN A 105 3.25 0.87 -19.67
CA ASN A 105 2.98 2.24 -20.14
C ASN A 105 2.00 3.01 -19.24
N VAL A 106 1.61 2.47 -18.08
CA VAL A 106 0.69 3.10 -17.14
C VAL A 106 1.44 3.86 -16.06
N PHE A 107 1.01 5.09 -15.80
CA PHE A 107 1.34 5.84 -14.58
C PHE A 107 0.23 5.61 -13.55
N ASN A 108 0.59 4.99 -12.44
CA ASN A 108 -0.33 4.56 -11.38
C ASN A 108 -0.15 5.43 -10.14
N LEU A 109 -0.98 6.46 -9.99
CA LEU A 109 -0.83 7.54 -9.01
C LEU A 109 -2.03 7.56 -8.07
N VAL A 110 -1.94 6.82 -6.96
CA VAL A 110 -3.07 6.51 -6.09
C VAL A 110 -2.92 7.15 -4.71
N THR A 111 -4.00 7.76 -4.22
CA THR A 111 -4.09 8.28 -2.86
C THR A 111 -5.04 7.41 -2.03
N LYS A 112 -4.56 6.81 -0.95
CA LYS A 112 -5.34 5.94 -0.07
C LYS A 112 -5.29 6.44 1.37
N ARG A 113 -6.43 6.45 2.06
CA ARG A 113 -6.52 6.86 3.46
C ARG A 113 -7.58 6.09 4.23
N ALA A 114 -7.21 5.65 5.42
CA ALA A 114 -8.12 5.04 6.38
C ALA A 114 -8.18 5.87 7.66
N VAL A 115 -9.39 5.99 8.23
CA VAL A 115 -9.63 6.53 9.56
C VAL A 115 -10.18 5.41 10.43
N VAL A 116 -9.53 5.16 11.57
CA VAL A 116 -9.80 4.02 12.44
C VAL A 116 -10.19 4.50 13.82
N HIS A 117 -11.42 4.19 14.21
CA HIS A 117 -12.00 4.56 15.50
C HIS A 117 -11.64 3.54 16.59
N GLU A 118 -12.21 3.72 17.80
CA GLU A 118 -11.97 2.90 18.98
C GLU A 118 -12.18 1.40 18.71
N ASP A 119 -11.25 0.55 19.17
CA ASP A 119 -11.26 -0.91 19.03
C ASP A 119 -11.37 -1.42 17.57
N ALA A 120 -11.34 -0.53 16.59
CA ALA A 120 -11.44 -0.89 15.18
C ALA A 120 -10.08 -1.27 14.58
N ALA A 121 -10.10 -1.96 13.45
CA ALA A 121 -8.91 -2.39 12.75
C ALA A 121 -9.01 -2.18 11.24
N VAL A 122 -7.91 -1.73 10.63
CA VAL A 122 -7.76 -1.67 9.17
C VAL A 122 -6.48 -2.38 8.75
N GLU A 123 -6.60 -3.24 7.75
CA GLU A 123 -5.50 -3.94 7.10
C GLU A 123 -5.46 -3.56 5.61
N TRP A 124 -4.35 -2.96 5.17
CA TRP A 124 -4.01 -2.75 3.76
C TRP A 124 -3.09 -3.87 3.27
N VAL A 125 -3.47 -4.56 2.20
CA VAL A 125 -2.62 -5.54 1.53
C VAL A 125 -2.45 -5.11 0.07
N ASP A 126 -1.24 -4.73 -0.30
CA ASP A 126 -0.94 -4.13 -1.59
C ASP A 126 0.08 -4.96 -2.39
N GLY A 127 -0.34 -5.51 -3.52
CA GLY A 127 0.53 -6.09 -4.55
C GLY A 127 0.73 -5.08 -5.70
N ASN A 128 1.96 -4.59 -5.86
CA ASN A 128 2.35 -3.60 -6.87
C ASN A 128 3.21 -4.27 -7.94
N LEU A 129 2.54 -4.72 -9.00
CA LEU A 129 3.13 -5.41 -10.15
C LEU A 129 2.78 -4.59 -11.41
N GLY A 130 3.70 -4.45 -12.33
CA GLY A 130 3.42 -3.67 -13.53
C GLY A 130 3.65 -2.16 -13.34
N SER A 131 2.99 -1.34 -14.18
CA SER A 131 3.18 0.11 -14.30
C SER A 131 4.59 0.54 -14.75
N ARG A 132 4.65 1.69 -15.42
CA ARG A 132 5.91 2.41 -15.63
C ARG A 132 6.37 3.11 -14.36
N LEU A 133 5.43 3.75 -13.70
CA LEU A 133 5.62 4.41 -12.42
C LEU A 133 4.41 4.15 -11.53
N THR A 134 4.63 3.62 -10.34
CA THR A 134 3.65 3.63 -9.26
C THR A 134 4.06 4.65 -8.22
N MET A 135 3.12 5.50 -7.78
CA MET A 135 3.24 6.32 -6.57
C MET A 135 2.02 6.05 -5.69
N LYS A 136 2.24 5.31 -4.60
CA LYS A 136 1.16 4.88 -3.72
C LYS A 136 1.63 4.81 -2.27
N PHE A 137 1.01 5.62 -1.43
CA PHE A 137 1.34 5.75 -0.02
C PHE A 137 0.08 5.62 0.84
N PRO A 138 -0.44 4.39 1.05
CA PRO A 138 -1.59 4.19 1.92
C PRO A 138 -1.32 4.77 3.31
N ALA A 139 -2.30 5.51 3.84
CA ALA A 139 -2.22 6.12 5.14
C ALA A 139 -3.32 5.61 6.06
N ILE A 140 -2.96 5.31 7.33
CA ILE A 140 -3.88 4.93 8.40
C ILE A 140 -3.79 5.97 9.52
N TYR A 141 -4.92 6.52 9.91
CA TYR A 141 -5.07 7.41 11.05
C TYR A 141 -5.79 6.67 12.17
N LEU A 142 -5.08 6.34 13.24
CA LEU A 142 -5.60 5.67 14.44
C LEU A 142 -6.08 6.75 15.41
N ILE A 143 -7.37 7.09 15.33
CA ILE A 143 -7.95 8.23 16.05
C ILE A 143 -8.76 7.82 17.29
N GLY A 144 -9.06 6.54 17.46
CA GLY A 144 -9.74 6.01 18.65
C GLY A 144 -8.81 5.14 19.50
N PRO A 145 -9.04 5.05 20.81
CA PRO A 145 -8.28 4.17 21.69
C PRO A 145 -8.29 2.71 21.21
N ARG A 146 -7.16 2.01 21.36
CA ARG A 146 -6.98 0.60 20.97
C ARG A 146 -7.19 0.31 19.47
N ALA A 147 -7.25 1.35 18.64
CA ALA A 147 -7.31 1.18 17.18
C ALA A 147 -6.04 0.49 16.64
N ARG A 148 -6.21 -0.31 15.60
CA ARG A 148 -5.12 -1.11 15.00
C ARG A 148 -5.00 -0.84 13.51
N GLY A 149 -3.75 -0.76 13.03
CA GLY A 149 -3.45 -0.55 11.62
C GLY A 149 -2.36 -1.50 11.12
N GLU A 150 -2.61 -2.20 10.04
CA GLU A 150 -1.62 -3.08 9.42
C GLU A 150 -1.47 -2.74 7.93
N ILE A 151 -0.24 -2.69 7.46
CA ILE A 151 0.08 -2.47 6.04
C ILE A 151 1.09 -3.52 5.61
N LEU A 152 0.68 -4.35 4.64
CA LEU A 152 1.56 -5.25 3.91
C LEU A 152 1.66 -4.78 2.47
N SER A 153 2.85 -4.40 2.03
CA SER A 153 3.12 -3.97 0.66
C SER A 153 4.17 -4.88 0.02
N VAL A 154 3.84 -5.39 -1.16
CA VAL A 154 4.79 -6.13 -2.00
C VAL A 154 4.95 -5.40 -3.32
N ALA A 155 6.18 -5.16 -3.76
CA ALA A 155 6.48 -4.45 -5.00
C ALA A 155 7.50 -5.24 -5.83
N LEU A 156 7.23 -5.34 -7.15
CA LEU A 156 8.15 -5.90 -8.12
C LEU A 156 8.42 -4.89 -9.22
N ALA A 157 9.68 -4.52 -9.43
CA ALA A 157 10.11 -3.62 -10.49
C ALA A 157 11.08 -4.32 -11.44
N GLY A 158 10.72 -4.38 -12.71
CA GLY A 158 11.59 -4.82 -13.79
C GLY A 158 12.04 -3.65 -14.67
N ARG A 159 12.63 -3.97 -15.81
CA ARG A 159 13.18 -2.99 -16.76
C ARG A 159 12.18 -1.87 -17.11
N GLY A 160 12.62 -0.61 -16.91
CA GLY A 160 11.84 0.59 -17.19
C GLY A 160 10.71 0.86 -16.18
N GLN A 161 10.66 0.16 -15.07
CA GLN A 161 9.65 0.33 -14.04
C GLN A 161 10.23 0.98 -12.78
N HIS A 162 9.44 1.84 -12.16
CA HIS A 162 9.72 2.40 -10.84
C HIS A 162 8.50 2.22 -9.94
N GLN A 163 8.64 1.40 -8.89
CA GLN A 163 7.63 1.22 -7.87
C GLN A 163 8.00 2.10 -6.65
N ASP A 164 7.45 3.32 -6.59
CA ASP A 164 7.58 4.22 -5.43
C ASP A 164 6.36 3.99 -4.53
N ALA A 165 6.45 2.96 -3.71
CA ALA A 165 5.40 2.54 -2.79
C ALA A 165 5.86 2.73 -1.35
N GLY A 166 4.96 3.13 -0.49
CA GLY A 166 5.29 3.36 0.92
C GLY A 166 4.09 3.13 1.82
N ALA A 167 4.21 3.61 3.06
CA ALA A 167 3.16 3.46 4.04
C ALA A 167 3.20 4.61 5.05
N LYS A 168 2.04 5.04 5.52
CA LYS A 168 1.93 6.06 6.56
C LYS A 168 1.01 5.59 7.67
N VAL A 169 1.44 5.70 8.91
CA VAL A 169 0.57 5.49 10.08
C VAL A 169 0.72 6.66 11.04
N VAL A 170 -0.41 7.17 11.50
CA VAL A 170 -0.48 8.24 12.49
C VAL A 170 -1.27 7.75 13.70
N HIS A 171 -0.62 7.71 14.85
CA HIS A 171 -1.23 7.38 16.13
C HIS A 171 -1.67 8.68 16.81
N ALA A 172 -2.97 8.87 16.98
CA ALA A 172 -3.57 10.05 17.60
C ALA A 172 -4.39 9.74 18.86
N ALA A 173 -4.41 8.47 19.29
CA ALA A 173 -5.15 8.02 20.47
C ALA A 173 -4.33 7.01 21.27
N PRO A 174 -4.62 6.80 22.57
CA PRO A 174 -3.88 5.88 23.42
C PRO A 174 -4.08 4.41 23.04
N ASP A 175 -3.11 3.58 23.44
CA ASP A 175 -3.11 2.11 23.31
C ASP A 175 -3.24 1.61 21.86
N THR A 176 -2.90 2.45 20.88
CA THR A 176 -2.97 2.12 19.46
C THR A 176 -1.77 1.30 19.02
N THR A 177 -2.00 0.41 18.03
CA THR A 177 -0.93 -0.45 17.49
C THR A 177 -0.87 -0.39 15.98
N SER A 178 0.35 -0.42 15.43
CA SER A 178 0.54 -0.55 13.98
C SER A 178 1.70 -1.45 13.60
N THR A 179 1.53 -2.13 12.47
CA THR A 179 2.58 -2.92 11.82
C THR A 179 2.67 -2.54 10.35
N ILE A 180 3.85 -2.21 9.89
CA ILE A 180 4.14 -1.96 8.48
C ILE A 180 5.18 -2.97 8.03
N VAL A 181 4.84 -3.77 7.01
CA VAL A 181 5.77 -4.68 6.33
C VAL A 181 5.80 -4.32 4.85
N SER A 182 6.97 -3.89 4.38
CA SER A 182 7.21 -3.60 2.97
C SER A 182 8.28 -4.54 2.42
N ARG A 183 7.94 -5.25 1.36
CA ARG A 183 8.87 -6.14 0.66
C ARG A 183 8.96 -5.74 -0.81
N SER A 184 10.17 -5.67 -1.33
CA SER A 184 10.35 -5.31 -2.72
C SER A 184 11.43 -6.14 -3.41
N ILE A 185 11.22 -6.35 -4.71
CA ILE A 185 12.18 -7.01 -5.58
C ILE A 185 12.43 -6.10 -6.78
N SER A 186 13.70 -5.86 -7.11
CA SER A 186 14.12 -5.12 -8.30
C SER A 186 14.96 -6.02 -9.18
N LYS A 187 14.65 -6.06 -10.49
CA LYS A 187 15.39 -6.85 -11.47
C LYS A 187 15.48 -6.15 -12.83
N ASP A 188 16.46 -6.53 -13.63
CA ASP A 188 16.67 -6.01 -15.01
C ASP A 188 16.82 -4.47 -15.05
N GLY A 189 17.46 -3.86 -14.04
CA GLY A 189 17.59 -2.41 -13.92
C GLY A 189 16.30 -1.71 -13.45
N GLY A 190 15.36 -2.43 -12.87
CA GLY A 190 14.16 -1.88 -12.22
C GLY A 190 14.50 -1.11 -10.95
N ARG A 191 13.57 -0.24 -10.53
CA ARG A 191 13.74 0.56 -9.31
C ARG A 191 12.56 0.40 -8.38
N THR A 192 12.85 0.14 -7.10
CA THR A 192 11.87 0.22 -6.01
C THR A 192 12.24 1.35 -5.06
N SER A 193 11.25 2.01 -4.49
CA SER A 193 11.45 3.01 -3.44
C SER A 193 10.40 2.80 -2.36
N TYR A 194 10.84 2.86 -1.10
CA TYR A 194 9.95 2.89 0.05
C TYR A 194 9.98 4.27 0.70
N ARG A 195 8.80 4.89 0.87
CA ARG A 195 8.64 6.14 1.63
C ARG A 195 7.69 5.90 2.78
N GLY A 196 8.21 5.88 3.99
CA GLY A 196 7.45 5.60 5.20
C GLY A 196 7.28 6.82 6.10
N LEU A 197 6.13 6.90 6.75
CA LEU A 197 5.92 7.78 7.90
C LEU A 197 5.23 6.99 9.01
N ALA A 198 5.88 6.89 10.16
CA ALA A 198 5.26 6.47 11.40
C ALA A 198 5.29 7.64 12.38
N LYS A 199 4.11 8.17 12.73
CA LYS A 199 3.98 9.32 13.62
C LYS A 199 3.16 8.95 14.84
N ILE A 200 3.67 9.29 16.02
CA ILE A 200 2.97 9.13 17.31
C ILE A 200 2.83 10.52 17.93
N HIS A 201 1.60 11.01 18.01
CA HIS A 201 1.29 12.30 18.59
C HIS A 201 1.36 12.26 20.11
N LYS A 202 1.62 13.42 20.69
CA LYS A 202 1.51 13.62 22.14
C LYS A 202 0.10 13.25 22.63
N GLY A 203 0.03 12.47 23.71
CA GLY A 203 -1.22 11.94 24.26
C GLY A 203 -1.65 10.59 23.68
N ALA A 204 -0.98 10.07 22.64
CA ALA A 204 -1.14 8.68 22.18
C ALA A 204 -0.33 7.73 23.07
N THR A 205 -0.67 7.71 24.36
CA THR A 205 0.05 6.93 25.40
C THR A 205 0.02 5.44 25.08
N ASN A 206 1.11 4.73 25.40
CA ASN A 206 1.31 3.29 25.16
C ASN A 206 1.18 2.87 23.67
N ALA A 207 1.23 3.82 22.73
CA ALA A 207 1.18 3.49 21.30
C ALA A 207 2.40 2.63 20.91
N ARG A 208 2.17 1.65 20.02
CA ARG A 208 3.23 0.76 19.52
C ARG A 208 3.23 0.73 18.01
N SER A 209 4.39 0.94 17.40
CA SER A 209 4.56 0.88 15.95
C SER A 209 5.78 0.03 15.60
N SER A 210 5.60 -0.90 14.67
CA SER A 210 6.69 -1.70 14.10
C SER A 210 6.73 -1.50 12.59
N VAL A 211 7.91 -1.18 12.06
CA VAL A 211 8.15 -0.98 10.64
C VAL A 211 9.26 -1.89 10.18
N ARG A 212 8.99 -2.72 9.17
CA ARG A 212 9.99 -3.59 8.54
C ARG A 212 9.98 -3.41 7.03
N CYS A 213 11.17 -3.16 6.47
CA CYS A 213 11.38 -2.96 5.05
C CYS A 213 12.46 -3.90 4.55
N ASP A 214 12.09 -4.87 3.70
CA ASP A 214 13.04 -5.80 3.08
C ASP A 214 13.06 -5.54 1.56
N ALA A 215 14.24 -5.28 1.00
CA ALA A 215 14.42 -5.07 -0.43
C ALA A 215 15.48 -6.03 -0.97
N LEU A 216 15.16 -6.72 -2.06
CA LEU A 216 16.06 -7.62 -2.76
C LEU A 216 16.35 -7.07 -4.16
N MET A 217 17.62 -6.97 -4.52
CA MET A 217 18.08 -6.65 -5.86
C MET A 217 18.64 -7.91 -6.51
N LEU A 218 18.17 -8.24 -7.72
CA LEU A 218 18.58 -9.46 -8.42
C LEU A 218 19.72 -9.23 -9.44
N ASP A 219 20.16 -7.98 -9.61
CA ASP A 219 21.27 -7.60 -10.51
C ASP A 219 21.90 -6.27 -10.09
N GLU A 220 23.09 -5.99 -10.59
CA GLU A 220 23.88 -4.78 -10.28
C GLU A 220 23.28 -3.47 -10.85
N HIS A 221 22.38 -3.57 -11.82
CA HIS A 221 21.78 -2.40 -12.46
C HIS A 221 20.47 -1.97 -11.79
N SER A 222 19.91 -2.86 -10.97
CA SER A 222 18.70 -2.61 -10.22
C SER A 222 18.94 -1.71 -9.01
N ARG A 223 17.89 -1.01 -8.58
CA ARG A 223 18.02 -0.03 -7.50
C ARG A 223 16.88 -0.16 -6.50
N SER A 224 17.24 -0.02 -5.22
CA SER A 224 16.29 0.14 -4.12
C SER A 224 16.66 1.36 -3.27
N ASP A 225 15.66 2.20 -2.98
CA ASP A 225 15.81 3.38 -2.13
C ASP A 225 14.83 3.32 -0.95
N THR A 226 15.29 3.68 0.24
CA THR A 226 14.46 3.68 1.45
C THR A 226 14.52 5.03 2.14
N TYR A 227 13.33 5.64 2.35
CA TYR A 227 13.16 6.96 2.99
C TYR A 227 12.20 6.85 4.18
N PRO A 228 12.64 6.29 5.31
CA PRO A 228 11.80 6.21 6.51
C PRO A 228 11.78 7.55 7.25
N THR A 229 10.61 7.92 7.73
CA THR A 229 10.41 9.03 8.65
C THR A 229 9.72 8.51 9.90
N MET A 230 10.29 8.80 11.06
CA MET A 230 9.73 8.45 12.35
C MET A 230 9.64 9.70 13.22
N GLU A 231 8.41 10.00 13.68
CA GLU A 231 8.13 11.14 14.54
C GLU A 231 7.44 10.63 15.81
N VAL A 232 8.09 10.76 16.97
CA VAL A 232 7.56 10.30 18.25
C VAL A 232 7.51 11.50 19.20
N GLU A 233 6.28 11.89 19.56
CA GLU A 233 6.01 13.03 20.46
C GLU A 233 5.52 12.55 21.85
N GLU A 234 5.47 11.23 22.11
CA GLU A 234 4.92 10.60 23.31
C GLU A 234 5.95 9.69 23.99
N ASP A 235 6.25 9.96 25.24
CA ASP A 235 7.33 9.30 25.99
C ASP A 235 7.03 7.82 26.34
N THR A 236 5.76 7.43 26.41
CA THR A 236 5.33 6.06 26.73
C THR A 236 5.25 5.16 25.50
N ALA A 237 5.48 5.73 24.31
CA ALA A 237 5.36 5.01 23.06
C ALA A 237 6.56 4.08 22.79
N ILE A 238 6.31 3.01 22.07
CA ILE A 238 7.34 2.07 21.58
C ILE A 238 7.31 2.07 20.06
N MET A 239 8.45 2.39 19.44
CA MET A 239 8.60 2.34 18.00
C MET A 239 9.86 1.54 17.61
N SER A 240 9.71 0.62 16.66
CA SER A 240 10.83 -0.12 16.07
C SER A 240 10.84 0.04 14.55
N HIS A 241 12.03 0.14 13.99
CA HIS A 241 12.24 0.12 12.54
C HIS A 241 13.41 -0.79 12.21
N GLU A 242 13.20 -1.69 11.26
CA GLU A 242 14.21 -2.56 10.68
C GLU A 242 14.17 -2.42 9.15
N ALA A 243 15.32 -2.26 8.53
CA ALA A 243 15.41 -2.20 7.07
C ALA A 243 16.58 -3.07 6.60
N THR A 244 16.30 -3.94 5.64
CA THR A 244 17.31 -4.78 4.99
C THR A 244 17.28 -4.51 3.49
N VAL A 245 18.44 -4.20 2.93
CA VAL A 245 18.65 -4.14 1.48
C VAL A 245 19.74 -5.12 1.14
N SER A 246 19.41 -6.14 0.36
CA SER A 246 20.36 -7.19 -0.03
C SER A 246 20.36 -7.37 -1.55
N ALA A 247 21.49 -7.84 -2.06
CA ALA A 247 21.60 -8.46 -3.37
C ALA A 247 21.83 -9.96 -3.16
N ILE A 248 21.42 -10.78 -4.11
CA ILE A 248 21.85 -12.18 -4.11
C ILE A 248 23.37 -12.19 -4.38
N GLY A 249 24.13 -12.72 -3.43
CA GLY A 249 25.57 -12.81 -3.54
C GLY A 249 26.03 -14.05 -4.29
N ASP A 250 27.30 -14.04 -4.76
CA ASP A 250 27.88 -15.17 -5.47
C ASP A 250 27.92 -16.46 -4.63
N GLU A 251 28.03 -16.34 -3.31
CA GLU A 251 28.02 -17.49 -2.39
C GLU A 251 26.64 -18.17 -2.34
N GLU A 252 25.56 -17.41 -2.31
CA GLU A 252 24.19 -17.95 -2.35
C GLU A 252 23.91 -18.59 -3.71
N LEU A 253 24.31 -17.95 -4.81
CA LEU A 253 24.18 -18.50 -6.15
C LEU A 253 24.99 -19.80 -6.30
N PHE A 254 26.22 -19.83 -5.79
CA PHE A 254 27.07 -21.03 -5.78
C PHE A 254 26.42 -22.14 -4.97
N TYR A 255 25.88 -21.84 -3.77
CA TYR A 255 25.18 -22.83 -2.97
C TYR A 255 23.97 -23.42 -3.70
N LEU A 256 23.15 -22.59 -4.34
CA LEU A 256 21.99 -23.05 -5.12
C LEU A 256 22.42 -23.89 -6.34
N ALA A 257 23.51 -23.49 -7.02
CA ALA A 257 24.09 -24.26 -8.12
C ALA A 257 24.57 -25.64 -7.67
N THR A 258 25.15 -25.78 -6.47
CA THR A 258 25.53 -27.10 -5.91
C THR A 258 24.31 -28.00 -5.63
N ARG A 259 23.10 -27.43 -5.57
CA ARG A 259 21.84 -28.16 -5.42
C ARG A 259 21.14 -28.44 -6.74
N GLY A 260 21.78 -28.12 -7.86
CA GLY A 260 21.31 -28.44 -9.21
C GLY A 260 20.44 -27.36 -9.86
N LEU A 261 20.34 -26.17 -9.26
CA LEU A 261 19.67 -25.03 -9.87
C LEU A 261 20.68 -24.29 -10.76
N ASP A 262 20.28 -23.93 -11.99
CA ASP A 262 21.09 -23.01 -12.79
C ASP A 262 20.93 -21.55 -12.29
N GLU A 263 21.74 -20.63 -12.79
CA GLU A 263 21.74 -19.23 -12.35
C GLU A 263 20.37 -18.56 -12.57
N ILE A 264 19.67 -18.92 -13.64
CA ILE A 264 18.34 -18.38 -13.95
C ILE A 264 17.32 -18.94 -12.97
N GLU A 265 17.35 -20.23 -12.70
CA GLU A 265 16.46 -20.89 -11.72
C GLU A 265 16.73 -20.39 -10.30
N ALA A 266 18.00 -20.14 -9.95
CA ALA A 266 18.39 -19.65 -8.64
C ALA A 266 17.94 -18.21 -8.38
N THR A 267 17.72 -17.42 -9.44
CA THR A 267 17.31 -16.00 -9.37
C THR A 267 15.82 -15.78 -9.68
N THR A 268 15.06 -16.83 -9.99
CA THR A 268 13.62 -16.78 -10.27
C THR A 268 12.80 -17.25 -9.09
#